data_7edc3eb410eb3037296fd6a812dad348
#
_entry.id   7edc3eb410eb3037296fd6a812dad348
#
_cell.length_a   1.000
_cell.length_b   1.000
_cell.length_c   1.000
_cell.angle_alpha   90.00
_cell.angle_beta   90.00
_cell.angle_gamma   90.00
#
_symmetry.space_group_name_H-M   'P 1'
#
loop_
_entity.id
_entity.type
_entity.pdbx_description
1 polymer ?
#
loop_
_entity_poly.entity_id
_entity_poly.type
_entity_poly.pdbx_seq_one_letter_code
_entity_poly.pdbx_strand_id
1 'polypeptide(L)'
;PKFHPALRHAAPARKELGVSTIFNVLGPLANPAKPVAIAVGVAKEKFQPIMAEVLARRGCEGFVFRGDEGIDEISLSTTSTVYQVSDGKYRIEKFDPTNLGIESSPIESIVGGDAEYNVKVAKEIFAGKEGQLAML
;
A
#
# COMPACT_ATOMS: atom_id res chain seq x y z
N PRO A 1 1.57 -0.32 -18.91
CA PRO A 1 2.13 0.13 -20.17
C PRO A 1 1.23 1.07 -20.95
N LYS A 2 -0.08 0.76 -21.13
CA LYS A 2 -1.00 1.63 -21.91
C LYS A 2 -1.19 3.02 -21.30
N PHE A 3 -1.30 3.11 -19.97
CA PHE A 3 -1.56 4.38 -19.26
C PHE A 3 -0.29 5.15 -18.89
N HIS A 4 0.88 4.51 -18.93
CA HIS A 4 2.18 5.12 -18.63
C HIS A 4 3.22 4.74 -19.69
N PRO A 5 3.09 5.19 -20.93
CA PRO A 5 3.98 4.78 -22.01
C PRO A 5 5.44 5.19 -21.76
N ALA A 6 5.68 6.29 -21.06
CA ALA A 6 7.01 6.76 -20.71
C ALA A 6 7.78 5.81 -19.74
N LEU A 7 7.07 5.07 -18.89
CA LEU A 7 7.72 4.13 -17.95
C LEU A 7 8.43 2.98 -18.64
N ARG A 8 8.05 2.66 -19.89
CA ARG A 8 8.75 1.63 -20.68
C ARG A 8 10.23 1.98 -20.92
N HIS A 9 10.56 3.26 -21.01
CA HIS A 9 11.93 3.71 -21.22
C HIS A 9 12.80 3.59 -19.95
N ALA A 10 12.20 3.61 -18.78
CA ALA A 10 12.89 3.41 -17.51
C ALA A 10 13.03 1.93 -17.13
N ALA A 11 12.26 1.02 -17.75
CA ALA A 11 12.22 -0.39 -17.36
C ALA A 11 13.58 -1.11 -17.54
N PRO A 12 14.34 -0.93 -18.64
CA PRO A 12 15.65 -1.55 -18.78
C PRO A 12 16.63 -1.10 -17.71
N ALA A 13 16.76 0.22 -17.49
CA ALA A 13 17.65 0.79 -16.48
C ALA A 13 17.28 0.32 -15.05
N ARG A 14 16.00 0.23 -14.73
CA ARG A 14 15.54 -0.32 -13.43
C ARG A 14 15.97 -1.77 -13.24
N LYS A 15 15.85 -2.59 -14.29
CA LYS A 15 16.24 -4.01 -14.25
C LYS A 15 17.75 -4.15 -14.07
N GLU A 16 18.53 -3.34 -14.77
CA GLU A 16 20.00 -3.34 -14.70
C GLU A 16 20.52 -2.87 -13.33
N LEU A 17 19.92 -1.81 -12.78
CA LEU A 17 20.29 -1.29 -11.45
C LEU A 17 20.02 -2.28 -10.32
N GLY A 18 18.98 -3.10 -10.40
CA GLY A 18 18.64 -4.10 -9.38
C GLY A 18 18.28 -3.55 -7.99
N VAL A 19 18.15 -2.23 -7.86
CA VAL A 19 17.87 -1.55 -6.58
C VAL A 19 16.55 -0.78 -6.61
N SER A 20 15.97 -0.58 -5.43
CA SER A 20 14.78 0.29 -5.29
C SER A 20 15.12 1.72 -5.65
N THR A 21 14.39 2.30 -6.59
CA THR A 21 14.52 3.68 -7.05
C THR A 21 13.23 4.44 -6.80
N ILE A 22 13.23 5.74 -7.10
CA ILE A 22 12.02 6.58 -7.06
C ILE A 22 10.86 6.00 -7.90
N PHE A 23 11.15 5.27 -8.97
CA PHE A 23 10.13 4.62 -9.79
C PHE A 23 9.28 3.59 -9.04
N ASN A 24 9.75 3.10 -7.89
CA ASN A 24 8.98 2.17 -7.05
C ASN A 24 7.80 2.87 -6.35
N VAL A 25 7.91 4.18 -6.13
CA VAL A 25 6.88 4.99 -5.45
C VAL A 25 6.12 5.93 -6.38
N LEU A 26 6.59 6.09 -7.63
CA LEU A 26 5.92 6.97 -8.60
C LEU A 26 4.61 6.40 -9.13
N GLY A 27 4.43 5.07 -9.14
CA GLY A 27 3.25 4.43 -9.71
C GLY A 27 1.93 4.98 -9.15
N PRO A 28 1.69 4.90 -7.83
CA PRO A 28 0.51 5.46 -7.20
C PRO A 28 0.36 6.96 -7.41
N LEU A 29 1.48 7.70 -7.35
CA LEU A 29 1.50 9.15 -7.52
C LEU A 29 1.26 9.61 -8.96
N ALA A 30 1.55 8.77 -9.95
CA ALA A 30 1.41 9.09 -11.38
C ALA A 30 0.10 8.56 -11.98
N ASN A 31 -0.91 8.22 -11.17
CA ASN A 31 -2.19 7.71 -11.66
C ASN A 31 -2.87 8.72 -12.60
N PRO A 32 -3.09 8.37 -13.90
CA PRO A 32 -3.66 9.29 -14.87
C PRO A 32 -5.13 9.60 -14.62
N ALA A 33 -5.83 8.79 -13.81
CA ALA A 33 -7.21 9.04 -13.41
C ALA A 33 -7.33 10.22 -12.43
N LYS A 34 -6.19 10.69 -11.86
CA LYS A 34 -6.15 11.79 -10.89
C LYS A 34 -7.23 11.66 -9.80
N PRO A 35 -7.23 10.55 -9.06
CA PRO A 35 -8.25 10.32 -8.04
C PRO A 35 -8.23 11.43 -7.00
N VAL A 36 -9.41 11.84 -6.55
CA VAL A 36 -9.56 12.81 -5.45
C VAL A 36 -9.32 12.17 -4.09
N ALA A 37 -9.53 10.86 -3.99
CA ALA A 37 -9.26 10.06 -2.79
C ALA A 37 -8.37 8.87 -3.13
N ILE A 38 -7.42 8.56 -2.25
CA ILE A 38 -6.43 7.51 -2.49
C ILE A 38 -5.99 6.86 -1.17
N ALA A 39 -5.80 5.55 -1.19
CA ALA A 39 -5.14 4.78 -0.15
C ALA A 39 -3.87 4.15 -0.73
N VAL A 40 -2.73 4.34 -0.07
CA VAL A 40 -1.44 3.87 -0.57
C VAL A 40 -0.65 3.21 0.55
N GLY A 41 -0.31 1.94 0.36
CA GLY A 41 0.63 1.23 1.19
C GLY A 41 2.09 1.50 0.78
N VAL A 42 2.98 1.54 1.76
CA VAL A 42 4.40 1.87 1.56
C VAL A 42 5.30 0.99 2.42
N ALA A 43 6.02 0.06 1.80
CA ALA A 43 6.91 -0.85 2.53
C ALA A 43 8.12 -0.15 3.20
N LYS A 44 8.59 0.97 2.65
CA LYS A 44 9.76 1.70 3.18
C LYS A 44 9.33 2.97 3.89
N GLU A 45 9.53 3.02 5.20
CA GLU A 45 9.15 4.11 6.11
C GLU A 45 9.50 5.50 5.57
N LYS A 46 10.72 5.68 5.05
CA LYS A 46 11.20 6.97 4.52
C LYS A 46 10.35 7.56 3.40
N PHE A 47 9.52 6.77 2.73
CA PHE A 47 8.66 7.26 1.65
C PHE A 47 7.28 7.69 2.14
N GLN A 48 6.84 7.30 3.34
CA GLN A 48 5.54 7.71 3.86
C GLN A 48 5.37 9.23 3.93
N PRO A 49 6.26 9.99 4.60
CA PRO A 49 6.10 11.45 4.68
C PRO A 49 6.19 12.11 3.30
N ILE A 50 7.05 11.61 2.41
CA ILE A 50 7.20 12.16 1.06
C ILE A 50 5.91 11.99 0.26
N MET A 51 5.30 10.81 0.31
CA MET A 51 4.06 10.53 -0.41
C MET A 51 2.88 11.31 0.17
N ALA A 52 2.77 11.38 1.50
CA ALA A 52 1.75 12.16 2.17
C ALA A 52 1.82 13.64 1.79
N GLU A 53 3.02 14.23 1.78
CA GLU A 53 3.26 15.61 1.37
C GLU A 53 2.86 15.85 -0.10
N VAL A 54 3.23 14.94 -1.01
CA VAL A 54 2.85 15.05 -2.43
C VAL A 54 1.34 14.99 -2.61
N LEU A 55 0.66 14.07 -1.91
CA LEU A 55 -0.80 13.94 -1.97
C LEU A 55 -1.49 15.18 -1.41
N ALA A 56 -1.03 15.68 -0.26
CA ALA A 56 -1.54 16.91 0.35
C ALA A 56 -1.43 18.11 -0.60
N ARG A 57 -0.25 18.33 -1.21
CA ARG A 57 -0.05 19.41 -2.20
C ARG A 57 -0.91 19.29 -3.45
N ARG A 58 -1.35 18.08 -3.77
CA ARG A 58 -2.27 17.82 -4.90
C ARG A 58 -3.74 18.01 -4.53
N GLY A 59 -4.05 18.27 -3.27
CA GLY A 59 -5.42 18.34 -2.77
C GLY A 59 -6.13 16.99 -2.79
N CYS A 60 -5.37 15.88 -2.68
CA CYS A 60 -5.95 14.54 -2.53
C CYS A 60 -6.38 14.33 -1.08
N GLU A 61 -7.45 13.57 -0.90
CA GLU A 61 -7.86 13.02 0.39
C GLU A 61 -7.39 11.57 0.52
N GLY A 62 -7.11 11.08 1.72
CA GLY A 62 -6.85 9.66 1.91
C GLY A 62 -5.76 9.32 2.90
N PHE A 63 -5.08 8.19 2.62
CA PHE A 63 -4.16 7.59 3.58
C PHE A 63 -2.87 7.12 2.90
N VAL A 64 -1.74 7.32 3.60
CA VAL A 64 -0.48 6.64 3.29
C VAL A 64 -0.13 5.82 4.53
N PHE A 65 -0.07 4.51 4.41
CA PHE A 65 0.08 3.62 5.55
C PHE A 65 1.21 2.61 5.36
N ARG A 66 1.61 2.04 6.49
CA ARG A 66 2.62 0.99 6.58
C ARG A 66 2.42 0.22 7.88
N GLY A 67 2.38 -1.11 7.80
CA GLY A 67 2.48 -1.98 8.97
C GLY A 67 3.85 -1.82 9.64
N ASP A 68 3.89 -1.74 10.95
CA ASP A 68 5.13 -1.43 11.68
C ASP A 68 6.18 -2.55 11.53
N GLU A 69 5.77 -3.77 11.20
CA GLU A 69 6.65 -4.89 10.84
C GLU A 69 7.29 -4.76 9.44
N GLY A 70 6.86 -3.81 8.63
CA GLY A 70 7.50 -3.48 7.36
C GLY A 70 6.72 -3.83 6.10
N ILE A 71 5.44 -4.14 6.23
CA ILE A 71 4.56 -4.40 5.09
C ILE A 71 3.90 -3.12 4.57
N ASP A 72 3.50 -3.12 3.32
CA ASP A 72 2.77 -2.04 2.65
C ASP A 72 1.24 -2.21 2.75
N GLU A 73 0.80 -2.87 3.81
CA GLU A 73 -0.60 -3.08 4.16
C GLU A 73 -0.86 -2.58 5.59
N ILE A 74 -2.14 -2.45 5.98
CA ILE A 74 -2.52 -2.28 7.38
C ILE A 74 -2.26 -3.61 8.09
N SER A 75 -1.42 -3.57 9.14
CA SER A 75 -1.05 -4.77 9.87
C SER A 75 -2.24 -5.35 10.65
N LEU A 76 -2.33 -6.69 10.64
CA LEU A 76 -3.17 -7.44 11.56
C LEU A 76 -2.34 -8.09 12.69
N SER A 77 -1.01 -8.03 12.62
CA SER A 77 -0.11 -8.62 13.62
C SER A 77 0.35 -7.60 14.67
N THR A 78 0.39 -6.33 14.29
CA THR A 78 0.83 -5.21 15.14
C THR A 78 0.12 -3.91 14.74
N THR A 79 0.62 -2.78 15.18
CA THR A 79 0.11 -1.47 14.77
C THR A 79 0.60 -1.08 13.37
N SER A 80 -0.06 -0.08 12.81
CA SER A 80 0.35 0.56 11.56
C SER A 80 0.53 2.06 11.74
N THR A 81 1.54 2.61 11.08
CA THR A 81 1.70 4.06 10.99
C THR A 81 0.89 4.57 9.80
N VAL A 82 -0.04 5.48 10.05
CA VAL A 82 -0.95 6.04 9.06
C VAL A 82 -0.76 7.54 8.97
N TYR A 83 -0.52 8.03 7.76
CA TYR A 83 -0.56 9.45 7.41
C TYR A 83 -1.91 9.73 6.79
N GLN A 84 -2.81 10.34 7.54
CA GLN A 84 -4.10 10.78 7.02
C GLN A 84 -3.92 12.12 6.32
N VAL A 85 -4.26 12.18 5.04
CA VAL A 85 -4.15 13.36 4.19
C VAL A 85 -5.52 13.98 4.00
N SER A 86 -5.68 15.26 4.36
CA SER A 86 -6.89 16.05 4.13
C SER A 86 -6.59 17.55 4.12
N ASP A 87 -7.39 18.34 3.42
CA ASP A 87 -7.32 19.80 3.40
C ASP A 87 -5.92 20.36 3.10
N GLY A 88 -5.17 19.70 2.22
CA GLY A 88 -3.82 20.11 1.85
C GLY A 88 -2.76 19.89 2.93
N LYS A 89 -3.05 19.11 3.95
CA LYS A 89 -2.17 18.76 5.07
C LYS A 89 -2.20 17.26 5.32
N TYR A 90 -1.37 16.80 6.24
CA TYR A 90 -1.49 15.45 6.78
C TYR A 90 -1.26 15.45 8.28
N ARG A 91 -1.81 14.43 8.95
CA ARG A 91 -1.55 14.09 10.35
C ARG A 91 -1.09 12.64 10.43
N ILE A 92 -0.32 12.34 11.48
CA ILE A 92 0.24 11.00 11.68
C ILE A 92 -0.50 10.36 12.84
N GLU A 93 -0.96 9.14 12.63
CA GLU A 93 -1.67 8.35 13.63
C GLU A 93 -1.08 6.95 13.72
N LYS A 94 -1.21 6.34 14.88
CA LYS A 94 -1.04 4.89 15.05
C LYS A 94 -2.40 4.23 14.98
N PHE A 95 -2.53 3.31 14.06
CA PHE A 95 -3.72 2.49 13.92
C PHE A 95 -3.46 1.11 14.52
N ASP A 96 -4.33 0.69 15.42
CA ASP A 96 -4.32 -0.65 16.02
C ASP A 96 -5.65 -1.33 15.68
N PRO A 97 -5.64 -2.42 14.89
CA PRO A 97 -6.86 -3.11 14.50
C PRO A 97 -7.62 -3.71 15.68
N THR A 98 -6.95 -4.01 16.79
CA THR A 98 -7.61 -4.56 17.99
C THR A 98 -8.59 -3.58 18.60
N ASN A 99 -8.41 -2.27 18.43
CA ASN A 99 -9.36 -1.24 18.86
C ASN A 99 -10.70 -1.30 18.11
N LEU A 100 -10.76 -1.99 16.99
CA LEU A 100 -11.98 -2.26 16.23
C LEU A 100 -12.56 -3.65 16.50
N GLY A 101 -12.01 -4.39 17.46
CA GLY A 101 -12.41 -5.76 17.76
C GLY A 101 -11.88 -6.79 16.75
N ILE A 102 -10.93 -6.40 15.91
CA ILE A 102 -10.28 -7.33 14.97
C ILE A 102 -9.21 -8.11 15.75
N GLU A 103 -9.29 -9.43 15.72
CA GLU A 103 -8.31 -10.29 16.39
C GLU A 103 -6.94 -10.18 15.72
N SER A 104 -5.90 -10.07 16.55
CA SER A 104 -4.53 -10.08 16.05
C SER A 104 -4.20 -11.44 15.40
N SER A 105 -3.49 -11.36 14.28
CA SER A 105 -3.08 -12.54 13.52
C SER A 105 -1.59 -12.48 13.19
N PRO A 106 -0.86 -13.58 13.29
CA PRO A 106 0.56 -13.60 12.98
C PRO A 106 0.80 -13.27 11.49
N ILE A 107 1.90 -12.58 11.20
CA ILE A 107 2.26 -12.17 9.83
C ILE A 107 2.31 -13.36 8.86
N GLU A 108 2.65 -14.54 9.35
CA GLU A 108 2.73 -15.77 8.56
C GLU A 108 1.37 -16.17 7.98
N SER A 109 0.27 -15.75 8.59
CA SER A 109 -1.09 -16.06 8.12
C SER A 109 -1.48 -15.36 6.83
N ILE A 110 -0.75 -14.30 6.46
CA ILE A 110 -0.98 -13.50 5.24
C ILE A 110 0.09 -13.72 4.17
N VAL A 111 1.06 -14.58 4.44
CA VAL A 111 2.09 -14.92 3.45
C VAL A 111 1.47 -15.67 2.29
N GLY A 112 1.63 -15.09 1.09
CA GLY A 112 1.20 -15.73 -0.16
C GLY A 112 2.07 -16.92 -0.55
N GLY A 113 1.70 -17.55 -1.66
CA GLY A 113 2.44 -18.62 -2.27
C GLY A 113 2.77 -18.33 -3.74
N ASP A 114 2.84 -19.40 -4.53
CA ASP A 114 2.96 -19.27 -5.98
C ASP A 114 1.67 -18.70 -6.62
N ALA A 115 1.71 -18.50 -7.93
CA ALA A 115 0.59 -17.90 -8.64
C ALA A 115 -0.69 -18.75 -8.56
N GLU A 116 -0.56 -20.08 -8.56
CA GLU A 116 -1.71 -21.00 -8.49
C GLU A 116 -2.37 -20.92 -7.11
N TYR A 117 -1.57 -20.97 -6.05
CA TYR A 117 -2.04 -20.78 -4.69
C TYR A 117 -2.75 -19.43 -4.50
N ASN A 118 -2.13 -18.34 -4.94
CA ASN A 118 -2.70 -16.99 -4.77
C ASN A 118 -4.00 -16.80 -5.56
N VAL A 119 -4.11 -17.39 -6.76
CA VAL A 119 -5.38 -17.40 -7.53
C VAL A 119 -6.47 -18.16 -6.81
N LYS A 120 -6.15 -19.31 -6.19
CA LYS A 120 -7.10 -20.08 -5.41
C LYS A 120 -7.62 -19.26 -4.22
N VAL A 121 -6.71 -18.66 -3.45
CA VAL A 121 -7.06 -17.80 -2.30
C VAL A 121 -7.95 -16.64 -2.74
N ALA A 122 -7.60 -15.93 -3.81
CA ALA A 122 -8.41 -14.82 -4.32
C ALA A 122 -9.82 -15.27 -4.70
N LYS A 123 -9.97 -16.43 -5.36
CA LYS A 123 -11.29 -16.98 -5.71
C LYS A 123 -12.11 -17.33 -4.48
N GLU A 124 -11.50 -17.89 -3.44
CA GLU A 124 -12.15 -18.23 -2.18
C GLU A 124 -12.67 -16.96 -1.48
N ILE A 125 -11.85 -15.89 -1.43
CA ILE A 125 -12.23 -14.58 -0.87
C ILE A 125 -13.41 -13.99 -1.65
N PHE A 126 -13.36 -13.98 -2.98
CA PHE A 126 -14.46 -13.50 -3.81
C PHE A 126 -15.74 -14.34 -3.71
N ALA A 127 -15.62 -15.60 -3.29
CA ALA A 127 -16.76 -16.46 -2.97
C ALA A 127 -17.29 -16.25 -1.54
N GLY A 128 -16.76 -15.29 -0.78
CA GLY A 128 -17.22 -14.96 0.57
C GLY A 128 -16.56 -15.77 1.68
N LYS A 129 -15.38 -16.40 1.42
CA LYS A 129 -14.64 -17.04 2.50
C LYS A 129 -14.09 -15.98 3.43
N GLU A 130 -14.46 -16.07 4.68
CA GLU A 130 -13.92 -15.23 5.74
C GLU A 130 -12.51 -15.67 6.16
N GLY A 131 -11.72 -14.76 6.73
CA GLY A 131 -10.39 -15.01 7.25
C GLY A 131 -9.46 -13.81 7.12
N GLN A 132 -8.24 -13.93 7.64
CA GLN A 132 -7.28 -12.83 7.72
C GLN A 132 -6.93 -12.24 6.35
N LEU A 133 -6.76 -13.06 5.32
CA LEU A 133 -6.49 -12.60 3.95
C LEU A 133 -7.65 -11.82 3.31
N ALA A 134 -8.87 -11.97 3.83
CA ALA A 134 -10.04 -11.20 3.36
C ALA A 134 -10.18 -9.84 4.06
N MET A 135 -9.38 -9.60 5.11
CA MET A 135 -9.39 -8.36 5.90
C MET A 135 -8.32 -7.35 5.44
N LEU A 136 -7.35 -7.79 4.62
CA LEU A 136 -6.35 -6.95 3.98
C LEU A 136 -6.88 -6.38 2.66
#